data_9cf0b9f28a67dbe2e5086e3de9d746fe
#
_entry.id   9cf0b9f28a67dbe2e5086e3de9d746fe
#
_cell.length_a   1.000
_cell.length_b   1.000
_cell.length_c   1.000
_cell.angle_alpha   90.00
_cell.angle_beta   90.00
_cell.angle_gamma   90.00
#
_symmetry.space_group_name_H-M   'P 1'
#
loop_
_entity.id
_entity.type
_entity.pdbx_description
1 polymer ?
#
loop_
_entity_poly.entity_id
_entity_poly.type
_entity_poly.pdbx_seq_one_letter_code
_entity_poly.pdbx_strand_id
1 'polypeptide(L)'
;MKNRLASLVFILTLAIALSSLPGCASPTGGPAPSPATLTDQLGRAVKIDKAPQRIISLAPSNTEILFALGLADRVIAVTDYDDYPPEAKQKPKIGGFSNPNIESIIALSPDLILAAAIHEKGVIPQLAEKGMTVFALAPKTIDDIQQAITLVGKITGKDKEASALVSDMNKRIKAVTDKTSSLAAQDRPRAMYLVWHDPLMAAGARTIQDELIAKAGGTNIAAGLADYAKISLEAVLQSNPEVMMAGVGHGTGEDQVFQFTKTESRLKDTAARVNNRVYGVDANMVSRPGPRIVAALEEFAKLIHPELFK
;
A
#
# COMPACT_ATOMS: atom_id res chain seq x y z
N MET A 1 -93.05 -43.45 -4.70
CA MET A 1 -93.13 -43.57 -3.18
C MET A 1 -91.84 -43.09 -2.53
N LYS A 2 -92.04 -42.07 -1.71
CA LYS A 2 -91.14 -41.67 -0.54
C LYS A 2 -89.70 -41.30 -0.79
N ASN A 3 -89.40 -39.97 -0.79
CA ASN A 3 -88.81 -39.27 0.38
C ASN A 3 -87.29 -39.57 0.60
N ARG A 4 -86.39 -38.59 0.64
CA ARG A 4 -86.31 -37.48 1.59
C ARG A 4 -85.18 -36.53 1.18
N LEU A 5 -85.40 -35.23 1.39
CA LEU A 5 -84.44 -34.17 1.45
C LEU A 5 -83.29 -34.53 2.44
N ALA A 6 -82.11 -34.13 2.05
CA ALA A 6 -81.01 -33.76 2.96
C ALA A 6 -80.21 -32.62 2.40
N SER A 7 -80.37 -31.48 3.05
CA SER A 7 -79.62 -30.26 2.86
C SER A 7 -78.15 -30.50 3.08
N LEU A 8 -77.29 -30.15 2.14
CA LEU A 8 -75.84 -30.03 2.33
C LEU A 8 -75.46 -28.56 2.29
N VAL A 9 -75.12 -28.07 3.49
CA VAL A 9 -74.51 -26.76 3.72
C VAL A 9 -73.10 -26.76 3.12
N PHE A 10 -72.87 -25.98 2.06
CA PHE A 10 -71.55 -25.78 1.48
C PHE A 10 -70.82 -24.70 2.30
N ILE A 11 -69.89 -25.08 3.15
CA ILE A 11 -68.97 -24.18 3.82
C ILE A 11 -67.85 -23.87 2.82
N LEU A 12 -67.86 -22.65 2.30
CA LEU A 12 -66.83 -22.10 1.44
C LEU A 12 -65.63 -21.67 2.29
N THR A 13 -64.63 -22.53 2.42
CA THR A 13 -63.34 -22.16 3.03
C THR A 13 -62.49 -21.41 2.04
N LEU A 14 -62.39 -20.08 2.21
CA LEU A 14 -61.50 -19.19 1.49
C LEU A 14 -60.06 -19.43 1.94
N ALA A 15 -59.29 -20.21 1.17
CA ALA A 15 -57.85 -20.35 1.36
C ALA A 15 -57.13 -19.10 0.91
N ILE A 16 -56.71 -18.26 1.82
CA ILE A 16 -55.80 -17.12 1.54
C ILE A 16 -54.42 -17.70 1.30
N ALA A 17 -54.03 -17.81 0.03
CA ALA A 17 -52.64 -18.09 -0.34
C ALA A 17 -51.79 -16.83 -0.08
N LEU A 18 -51.05 -16.87 1.03
CA LEU A 18 -50.04 -15.87 1.35
C LEU A 18 -48.83 -16.13 0.46
N SER A 19 -48.77 -15.40 -0.69
CA SER A 19 -47.60 -15.36 -1.59
C SER A 19 -46.44 -14.67 -0.85
N SER A 20 -45.49 -15.48 -0.34
CA SER A 20 -44.21 -15.02 0.15
C SER A 20 -43.40 -14.45 -1.03
N LEU A 21 -43.36 -13.13 -1.15
CA LEU A 21 -42.39 -12.41 -1.98
C LEU A 21 -40.99 -12.72 -1.44
N PRO A 22 -40.03 -13.12 -2.27
CA PRO A 22 -38.63 -13.16 -1.84
C PRO A 22 -38.20 -11.73 -1.58
N GLY A 23 -38.01 -11.39 -0.29
CA GLY A 23 -37.40 -10.12 0.12
C GLY A 23 -36.02 -10.01 -0.49
N CYS A 24 -35.81 -9.00 -1.34
CA CYS A 24 -34.48 -8.55 -1.68
C CYS A 24 -33.72 -8.27 -0.39
N ALA A 25 -32.80 -9.15 -0.02
CA ALA A 25 -31.82 -8.88 1.02
C ALA A 25 -30.97 -7.71 0.53
N SER A 26 -31.23 -6.52 1.04
CA SER A 26 -30.31 -5.40 0.90
C SER A 26 -28.99 -5.85 1.50
N PRO A 27 -27.83 -5.55 0.86
CA PRO A 27 -26.54 -5.84 1.45
C PRO A 27 -26.50 -5.12 2.81
N THR A 28 -26.34 -5.89 3.89
CA THR A 28 -26.13 -5.35 5.23
C THR A 28 -24.80 -4.59 5.25
N GLY A 29 -24.87 -3.32 4.90
CA GLY A 29 -23.80 -2.39 5.20
C GLY A 29 -23.60 -2.43 6.72
N GLY A 30 -22.37 -2.66 7.19
CA GLY A 30 -22.04 -2.51 8.60
C GLY A 30 -22.50 -1.15 9.12
N PRO A 31 -22.64 -0.98 10.45
CA PRO A 31 -23.09 0.26 11.03
C PRO A 31 -22.22 1.41 10.49
N ALA A 32 -22.87 2.49 10.03
CA ALA A 32 -22.17 3.68 9.59
C ALA A 32 -21.24 4.14 10.72
N PRO A 33 -19.97 4.49 10.45
CA PRO A 33 -19.08 4.99 11.49
C PRO A 33 -19.72 6.21 12.15
N SER A 34 -19.86 6.14 13.47
CA SER A 34 -20.28 7.29 14.28
C SER A 34 -19.21 8.37 14.18
N PRO A 35 -19.58 9.67 14.39
CA PRO A 35 -18.60 10.74 14.43
C PRO A 35 -17.41 10.35 15.33
N ALA A 36 -16.22 10.34 14.79
CA ALA A 36 -15.01 9.95 15.50
C ALA A 36 -13.90 10.96 15.26
N THR A 37 -13.15 11.29 16.30
CA THR A 37 -11.86 11.98 16.14
C THR A 37 -10.77 10.92 16.15
N LEU A 38 -10.04 10.83 15.03
CA LEU A 38 -8.93 9.90 14.86
C LEU A 38 -7.62 10.66 14.73
N THR A 39 -6.56 10.09 15.28
CA THR A 39 -5.21 10.65 15.10
C THR A 39 -4.61 10.06 13.82
N ASP A 40 -4.19 10.94 12.92
CA ASP A 40 -3.50 10.51 11.69
C ASP A 40 -2.01 10.19 11.96
N GLN A 41 -1.29 9.70 10.94
CA GLN A 41 0.11 9.31 11.13
C GLN A 41 1.11 10.49 11.21
N LEU A 42 0.62 11.73 11.12
CA LEU A 42 1.37 12.93 11.47
C LEU A 42 1.05 13.45 12.90
N GLY A 43 0.24 12.69 13.67
CA GLY A 43 -0.14 13.06 15.03
C GLY A 43 -1.26 14.08 15.11
N ARG A 44 -1.97 14.40 14.01
CA ARG A 44 -3.04 15.38 13.98
C ARG A 44 -4.38 14.73 14.32
N ALA A 45 -5.16 15.35 15.19
CA ALA A 45 -6.53 14.95 15.47
C ALA A 45 -7.45 15.41 14.31
N VAL A 46 -8.06 14.45 13.62
CA VAL A 46 -8.95 14.71 12.48
C VAL A 46 -10.35 14.19 12.82
N LYS A 47 -11.34 15.06 12.72
CA LYS A 47 -12.75 14.71 12.95
C LYS A 47 -13.35 14.14 11.66
N ILE A 48 -13.92 12.97 11.76
CA ILE A 48 -14.65 12.28 10.69
C ILE A 48 -16.12 12.15 11.15
N ASP A 49 -17.00 12.92 10.54
CA ASP A 49 -18.40 12.98 10.97
C ASP A 49 -19.25 11.81 10.43
N LYS A 50 -18.86 11.25 9.28
CA LYS A 50 -19.53 10.12 8.61
C LYS A 50 -18.55 9.40 7.67
N ALA A 51 -18.89 8.21 7.26
CA ALA A 51 -18.11 7.48 6.25
C ALA A 51 -17.99 8.29 4.95
N PRO A 52 -16.76 8.63 4.51
CA PRO A 52 -16.55 9.40 3.30
C PRO A 52 -17.07 8.69 2.05
N GLN A 53 -17.68 9.46 1.14
CA GLN A 53 -18.19 8.98 -0.14
C GLN A 53 -17.46 9.63 -1.33
N ARG A 54 -16.73 10.72 -1.11
CA ARG A 54 -16.02 11.47 -2.14
C ARG A 54 -14.57 11.69 -1.70
N ILE A 55 -13.72 10.72 -2.01
CA ILE A 55 -12.34 10.67 -1.54
C ILE A 55 -11.40 11.13 -2.64
N ILE A 56 -10.49 12.05 -2.33
CA ILE A 56 -9.33 12.38 -3.17
C ILE A 56 -8.09 11.77 -2.54
N SER A 57 -7.30 11.10 -3.37
CA SER A 57 -6.00 10.56 -2.98
C SER A 57 -4.88 11.43 -3.53
N LEU A 58 -3.99 11.90 -2.63
CA LEU A 58 -2.83 12.72 -2.98
C LEU A 58 -1.54 11.89 -3.12
N ALA A 59 -1.63 10.56 -3.08
CA ALA A 59 -0.44 9.71 -3.20
C ALA A 59 -0.79 8.34 -3.79
N PRO A 60 0.06 7.77 -4.67
CA PRO A 60 -0.15 6.43 -5.23
C PRO A 60 -0.33 5.33 -4.17
N SER A 61 0.43 5.37 -3.08
CA SER A 61 0.29 4.42 -1.97
C SER A 61 -1.10 4.47 -1.31
N ASN A 62 -1.66 5.67 -1.13
CA ASN A 62 -2.99 5.86 -0.56
C ASN A 62 -4.07 5.31 -1.50
N THR A 63 -3.90 5.53 -2.81
CA THR A 63 -4.78 4.99 -3.84
C THR A 63 -4.77 3.47 -3.82
N GLU A 64 -3.60 2.85 -3.73
CA GLU A 64 -3.48 1.39 -3.61
C GLU A 64 -4.23 0.84 -2.38
N ILE A 65 -4.14 1.52 -1.23
CA ILE A 65 -4.89 1.14 -0.02
C ILE A 65 -6.40 1.26 -0.27
N LEU A 66 -6.87 2.39 -0.82
CA LEU A 66 -8.28 2.61 -1.09
C LEU A 66 -8.87 1.55 -2.02
N PHE A 67 -8.16 1.24 -3.11
CA PHE A 67 -8.61 0.21 -4.06
C PHE A 67 -8.58 -1.19 -3.45
N ALA A 68 -7.55 -1.53 -2.67
CA ALA A 68 -7.46 -2.81 -1.98
C ALA A 68 -8.59 -3.02 -0.94
N LEU A 69 -9.14 -1.93 -0.40
CA LEU A 69 -10.31 -1.96 0.50
C LEU A 69 -11.66 -1.92 -0.23
N GLY A 70 -11.66 -1.98 -1.58
CA GLY A 70 -12.88 -1.95 -2.39
C GLY A 70 -13.57 -0.59 -2.41
N LEU A 71 -12.81 0.51 -2.32
CA LEU A 71 -13.30 1.88 -2.29
C LEU A 71 -13.16 2.62 -3.63
N ALA A 72 -12.87 1.89 -4.72
CA ALA A 72 -12.66 2.48 -6.04
C ALA A 72 -13.75 3.47 -6.43
N ASP A 73 -15.03 3.14 -6.20
CA ASP A 73 -16.18 3.99 -6.56
C ASP A 73 -16.25 5.30 -5.75
N ARG A 74 -15.65 5.32 -4.55
CA ARG A 74 -15.58 6.53 -3.72
C ARG A 74 -14.38 7.41 -4.05
N VAL A 75 -13.38 6.90 -4.78
CA VAL A 75 -12.22 7.69 -5.23
C VAL A 75 -12.64 8.52 -6.43
N ILE A 76 -12.74 9.84 -6.24
CA ILE A 76 -13.21 10.78 -7.27
C ILE A 76 -12.07 11.43 -8.05
N ALA A 77 -10.85 11.49 -7.49
CA ALA A 77 -9.66 11.96 -8.18
C ALA A 77 -8.38 11.46 -7.49
N VAL A 78 -7.29 11.43 -8.27
CA VAL A 78 -5.97 10.94 -7.88
C VAL A 78 -4.87 11.80 -8.51
N THR A 79 -3.60 11.59 -8.14
CA THR A 79 -2.46 12.30 -8.76
C THR A 79 -2.12 11.75 -10.15
N ASP A 80 -1.27 12.47 -10.88
CA ASP A 80 -0.79 12.06 -12.22
C ASP A 80 0.01 10.73 -12.18
N TYR A 81 0.55 10.37 -10.98
CA TYR A 81 1.40 9.21 -10.77
C TYR A 81 0.66 7.95 -10.32
N ASP A 82 -0.65 8.03 -10.18
CA ASP A 82 -1.50 6.91 -9.75
C ASP A 82 -1.79 5.98 -10.93
N ASP A 83 -1.05 4.89 -11.03
CA ASP A 83 -1.07 3.93 -12.13
C ASP A 83 -1.44 2.50 -11.71
N TYR A 84 -1.61 2.27 -10.41
CA TYR A 84 -2.00 0.97 -9.87
C TYR A 84 -3.13 1.09 -8.82
N PRO A 85 -4.13 0.17 -8.86
CA PRO A 85 -4.34 -0.79 -9.94
C PRO A 85 -4.65 -0.08 -11.28
N PRO A 86 -4.68 -0.79 -12.42
CA PRO A 86 -4.87 -0.16 -13.74
C PRO A 86 -6.07 0.78 -13.85
N GLU A 87 -7.13 0.51 -13.09
CA GLU A 87 -8.34 1.33 -13.02
C GLU A 87 -8.10 2.73 -12.43
N ALA A 88 -7.06 2.89 -11.60
CA ALA A 88 -6.68 4.19 -11.03
C ALA A 88 -6.24 5.19 -12.12
N LYS A 89 -5.69 4.70 -13.24
CA LYS A 89 -5.30 5.55 -14.38
C LYS A 89 -6.49 6.31 -14.98
N GLN A 90 -7.69 5.76 -14.87
CA GLN A 90 -8.91 6.32 -15.44
C GLN A 90 -9.56 7.38 -14.55
N LYS A 91 -9.08 7.54 -13.31
CA LYS A 91 -9.62 8.55 -12.40
C LYS A 91 -9.19 9.96 -12.81
N PRO A 92 -10.04 10.99 -12.61
CA PRO A 92 -9.68 12.39 -12.80
C PRO A 92 -8.36 12.73 -12.09
N LYS A 93 -7.55 13.58 -12.74
CA LYS A 93 -6.22 13.94 -12.23
C LYS A 93 -6.25 15.31 -11.55
N ILE A 94 -5.54 15.44 -10.43
CA ILE A 94 -5.44 16.67 -9.64
C ILE A 94 -4.00 17.21 -9.62
N GLY A 95 -3.18 16.82 -10.58
CA GLY A 95 -1.79 17.25 -10.70
C GLY A 95 -0.79 16.34 -10.02
N GLY A 96 0.41 16.85 -9.81
CA GLY A 96 1.55 16.05 -9.33
C GLY A 96 1.45 15.66 -7.85
N PHE A 97 2.21 14.63 -7.48
CA PHE A 97 2.28 14.13 -6.10
C PHE A 97 2.75 15.18 -5.10
N SER A 98 3.82 15.94 -5.41
CA SER A 98 4.38 16.94 -4.48
C SER A 98 3.64 18.28 -4.53
N ASN A 99 2.97 18.58 -5.65
CA ASN A 99 2.34 19.85 -5.95
C ASN A 99 0.96 19.66 -6.62
N PRO A 100 0.00 19.05 -5.92
CA PRO A 100 -1.36 18.90 -6.42
C PRO A 100 -2.02 20.26 -6.63
N ASN A 101 -2.96 20.33 -7.56
CA ASN A 101 -3.73 21.54 -7.86
C ASN A 101 -4.83 21.73 -6.79
N ILE A 102 -4.60 22.66 -5.86
CA ILE A 102 -5.50 22.95 -4.74
C ILE A 102 -6.88 23.41 -5.23
N GLU A 103 -6.94 24.25 -6.28
CA GLU A 103 -8.21 24.75 -6.83
C GLU A 103 -9.05 23.60 -7.41
N SER A 104 -8.42 22.70 -8.16
CA SER A 104 -9.08 21.52 -8.69
C SER A 104 -9.60 20.59 -7.58
N ILE A 105 -8.85 20.43 -6.48
CA ILE A 105 -9.29 19.66 -5.32
C ILE A 105 -10.53 20.27 -4.71
N ILE A 106 -10.53 21.59 -4.47
CA ILE A 106 -11.67 22.31 -3.87
C ILE A 106 -12.92 22.23 -4.77
N ALA A 107 -12.73 22.44 -6.09
CA ALA A 107 -13.83 22.37 -7.07
C ALA A 107 -14.53 21.01 -7.09
N LEU A 108 -13.81 19.93 -6.82
CA LEU A 108 -14.37 18.58 -6.75
C LEU A 108 -15.18 18.33 -5.46
N SER A 109 -15.14 19.21 -4.47
CA SER A 109 -15.89 19.11 -3.21
C SER A 109 -15.77 17.74 -2.55
N PRO A 110 -14.55 17.27 -2.19
CA PRO A 110 -14.35 16.00 -1.50
C PRO A 110 -14.86 16.08 -0.06
N ASP A 111 -15.27 14.95 0.50
CA ASP A 111 -15.55 14.82 1.93
C ASP A 111 -14.37 14.23 2.73
N LEU A 112 -13.37 13.70 2.04
CA LEU A 112 -12.08 13.29 2.59
C LEU A 112 -10.96 13.45 1.57
N ILE A 113 -9.81 13.93 2.04
CA ILE A 113 -8.57 13.95 1.28
C ILE A 113 -7.53 13.11 2.03
N LEU A 114 -6.99 12.06 1.38
CA LEU A 114 -5.87 11.30 1.93
C LEU A 114 -4.56 11.90 1.45
N ALA A 115 -3.81 12.48 2.37
CA ALA A 115 -2.50 13.09 2.12
C ALA A 115 -1.35 12.14 2.49
N ALA A 116 -0.12 12.50 2.12
CA ALA A 116 1.12 11.84 2.52
C ALA A 116 2.00 12.80 3.33
N ALA A 117 3.08 12.29 3.95
CA ALA A 117 4.00 13.08 4.77
C ALA A 117 4.56 14.31 4.05
N ILE A 118 4.86 14.22 2.75
CA ILE A 118 5.39 15.33 1.95
C ILE A 118 4.46 16.56 1.94
N HIS A 119 3.18 16.35 2.18
CA HIS A 119 2.15 17.41 2.16
C HIS A 119 2.06 18.20 3.47
N GLU A 120 2.76 17.77 4.53
CA GLU A 120 2.61 18.30 5.90
C GLU A 120 2.76 19.80 5.99
N LYS A 121 3.82 20.35 5.37
CA LYS A 121 4.18 21.79 5.52
C LYS A 121 3.57 22.71 4.46
N GLY A 122 3.00 22.16 3.39
CA GLY A 122 2.50 22.96 2.26
C GLY A 122 1.02 22.72 1.97
N VAL A 123 0.71 21.57 1.42
CA VAL A 123 -0.64 21.23 0.90
C VAL A 123 -1.67 21.10 2.01
N ILE A 124 -1.34 20.42 3.11
CA ILE A 124 -2.28 20.17 4.20
C ILE A 124 -2.77 21.46 4.84
N PRO A 125 -1.92 22.43 5.23
CA PRO A 125 -2.38 23.71 5.77
C PRO A 125 -3.31 24.46 4.82
N GLN A 126 -2.96 24.54 3.53
CA GLN A 126 -3.78 25.24 2.54
C GLN A 126 -5.19 24.63 2.40
N LEU A 127 -5.28 23.30 2.38
CA LEU A 127 -6.57 22.61 2.31
C LEU A 127 -7.38 22.76 3.61
N ALA A 128 -6.71 22.71 4.77
CA ALA A 128 -7.35 22.89 6.07
C ALA A 128 -7.92 24.31 6.23
N GLU A 129 -7.24 25.37 5.77
CA GLU A 129 -7.74 26.75 5.76
C GLU A 129 -9.01 26.91 4.92
N LYS A 130 -9.22 26.04 3.93
CA LYS A 130 -10.44 25.97 3.11
C LYS A 130 -11.53 25.07 3.71
N GLY A 131 -11.34 24.61 4.96
CA GLY A 131 -12.30 23.74 5.64
C GLY A 131 -12.35 22.30 5.13
N MET A 132 -11.36 21.84 4.36
CA MET A 132 -11.30 20.49 3.83
C MET A 132 -10.86 19.51 4.91
N THR A 133 -11.50 18.34 4.97
CA THR A 133 -11.07 17.25 5.85
C THR A 133 -9.88 16.51 5.23
N VAL A 134 -8.70 16.68 5.82
CA VAL A 134 -7.47 16.06 5.36
C VAL A 134 -6.94 15.10 6.41
N PHE A 135 -6.73 13.82 6.01
CA PHE A 135 -6.15 12.78 6.84
C PHE A 135 -4.83 12.29 6.22
N ALA A 136 -3.74 12.34 6.97
CA ALA A 136 -2.42 12.01 6.45
C ALA A 136 -2.00 10.58 6.81
N LEU A 137 -1.45 9.89 5.82
CA LEU A 137 -0.74 8.62 5.98
C LEU A 137 0.75 8.88 5.76
N ALA A 138 1.58 8.45 6.69
CA ALA A 138 3.02 8.68 6.69
C ALA A 138 3.81 7.43 7.10
N PRO A 139 3.52 6.25 6.52
CA PRO A 139 4.16 5.00 6.93
C PRO A 139 5.64 4.99 6.55
N LYS A 140 6.48 4.51 7.48
CA LYS A 140 7.94 4.35 7.32
C LYS A 140 8.38 2.89 7.41
N THR A 141 7.55 2.04 7.98
CA THR A 141 7.78 0.60 8.18
C THR A 141 6.62 -0.21 7.61
N ILE A 142 6.81 -1.51 7.49
CA ILE A 142 5.71 -2.43 7.10
C ILE A 142 4.58 -2.37 8.14
N ASP A 143 4.91 -2.27 9.42
CA ASP A 143 3.91 -2.13 10.49
C ASP A 143 3.12 -0.82 10.36
N ASP A 144 3.77 0.29 10.01
CA ASP A 144 3.08 1.56 9.75
C ASP A 144 2.14 1.47 8.54
N ILE A 145 2.49 0.70 7.51
CA ILE A 145 1.61 0.44 6.36
C ILE A 145 0.35 -0.31 6.81
N GLN A 146 0.50 -1.32 7.65
CA GLN A 146 -0.64 -2.07 8.20
C GLN A 146 -1.53 -1.19 9.09
N GLN A 147 -0.93 -0.29 9.87
CA GLN A 147 -1.67 0.71 10.64
C GLN A 147 -2.41 1.69 9.71
N ALA A 148 -1.77 2.17 8.63
CA ALA A 148 -2.42 3.02 7.63
C ALA A 148 -3.65 2.34 7.01
N ILE A 149 -3.54 1.08 6.61
CA ILE A 149 -4.65 0.26 6.10
C ILE A 149 -5.78 0.18 7.14
N THR A 150 -5.44 -0.09 8.39
CA THR A 150 -6.41 -0.16 9.49
C THR A 150 -7.12 1.18 9.74
N LEU A 151 -6.37 2.30 9.70
CA LEU A 151 -6.92 3.65 9.84
C LEU A 151 -7.87 3.98 8.70
N VAL A 152 -7.49 3.70 7.46
CA VAL A 152 -8.38 3.90 6.29
C VAL A 152 -9.64 3.04 6.42
N GLY A 153 -9.51 1.79 6.87
CA GLY A 153 -10.66 0.92 7.17
C GLY A 153 -11.64 1.57 8.13
N LYS A 154 -11.15 2.08 9.27
CA LYS A 154 -11.96 2.78 10.30
C LYS A 154 -12.64 4.01 9.76
N ILE A 155 -11.90 4.87 9.04
CA ILE A 155 -12.43 6.11 8.48
C ILE A 155 -13.57 5.85 7.48
N THR A 156 -13.44 4.79 6.68
CA THR A 156 -14.33 4.51 5.55
C THR A 156 -15.43 3.50 5.85
N GLY A 157 -15.43 2.91 7.05
CA GLY A 157 -16.34 1.83 7.44
C GLY A 157 -15.99 0.49 6.77
N LYS A 158 -14.70 0.27 6.48
CA LYS A 158 -14.14 -0.93 5.82
C LYS A 158 -13.24 -1.75 6.79
N ASP A 159 -13.63 -1.80 8.06
CA ASP A 159 -12.84 -2.47 9.10
C ASP A 159 -12.61 -3.96 8.81
N LYS A 160 -13.62 -4.64 8.26
CA LYS A 160 -13.51 -6.08 7.93
C LYS A 160 -12.52 -6.31 6.79
N GLU A 161 -12.62 -5.53 5.73
CA GLU A 161 -11.74 -5.59 4.57
C GLU A 161 -10.29 -5.23 4.97
N ALA A 162 -10.11 -4.20 5.80
CA ALA A 162 -8.81 -3.82 6.34
C ALA A 162 -8.20 -4.92 7.20
N SER A 163 -8.98 -5.52 8.11
CA SER A 163 -8.51 -6.64 8.94
C SER A 163 -8.14 -7.86 8.11
N ALA A 164 -8.91 -8.19 7.07
CA ALA A 164 -8.61 -9.29 6.17
C ALA A 164 -7.32 -9.05 5.38
N LEU A 165 -7.13 -7.82 4.85
CA LEU A 165 -5.93 -7.44 4.12
C LEU A 165 -4.68 -7.49 5.01
N VAL A 166 -4.74 -6.92 6.23
CA VAL A 166 -3.62 -6.96 7.18
C VAL A 166 -3.31 -8.40 7.61
N SER A 167 -4.34 -9.25 7.81
CA SER A 167 -4.15 -10.67 8.11
C SER A 167 -3.44 -11.42 6.99
N ASP A 168 -3.80 -11.17 5.72
CA ASP A 168 -3.10 -11.75 4.56
C ASP A 168 -1.67 -11.27 4.48
N MET A 169 -1.43 -9.96 4.64
CA MET A 169 -0.07 -9.40 4.69
C MET A 169 0.77 -10.09 5.76
N ASN A 170 0.25 -10.24 6.99
CA ASN A 170 0.95 -10.90 8.09
C ASN A 170 1.28 -12.36 7.79
N LYS A 171 0.35 -13.10 7.19
CA LYS A 171 0.57 -14.48 6.77
C LYS A 171 1.73 -14.58 5.76
N ARG A 172 1.78 -13.71 4.77
CA ARG A 172 2.81 -13.69 3.75
C ARG A 172 4.17 -13.26 4.31
N ILE A 173 4.19 -12.21 5.15
CA ILE A 173 5.41 -11.79 5.87
C ILE A 173 5.94 -12.95 6.71
N LYS A 174 5.08 -13.63 7.46
CA LYS A 174 5.45 -14.78 8.27
C LYS A 174 6.03 -15.92 7.43
N ALA A 175 5.47 -16.19 6.26
CA ALA A 175 5.97 -17.22 5.35
C ALA A 175 7.41 -16.96 4.88
N VAL A 176 7.81 -15.69 4.78
CA VAL A 176 9.20 -15.29 4.51
C VAL A 176 10.05 -15.40 5.79
N THR A 177 9.61 -14.75 6.88
CA THR A 177 10.42 -14.63 8.09
C THR A 177 10.62 -15.96 8.82
N ASP A 178 9.71 -16.90 8.73
CA ASP A 178 9.89 -18.27 9.27
C ASP A 178 11.11 -18.97 8.67
N LYS A 179 11.47 -18.62 7.43
CA LYS A 179 12.66 -19.19 6.76
C LYS A 179 13.95 -18.40 7.02
N THR A 180 13.82 -17.10 7.30
CA THR A 180 14.98 -16.19 7.32
C THR A 180 15.39 -15.76 8.72
N SER A 181 14.49 -15.77 9.72
CA SER A 181 14.77 -15.28 11.07
C SER A 181 15.81 -16.10 11.84
N SER A 182 15.90 -17.39 11.55
CA SER A 182 16.84 -18.32 12.20
C SER A 182 18.22 -18.37 11.53
N LEU A 183 18.43 -17.64 10.43
CA LEU A 183 19.70 -17.60 9.74
C LEU A 183 20.78 -16.99 10.64
N ALA A 184 21.92 -17.68 10.77
CA ALA A 184 23.08 -17.14 11.47
C ALA A 184 23.68 -15.96 10.68
N ALA A 185 24.45 -15.10 11.34
CA ALA A 185 24.96 -13.86 10.71
C ALA A 185 25.81 -14.13 9.45
N GLN A 186 26.58 -15.21 9.44
CA GLN A 186 27.41 -15.62 8.29
C GLN A 186 26.58 -16.13 7.10
N ASP A 187 25.34 -16.56 7.36
CA ASP A 187 24.43 -17.09 6.34
C ASP A 187 23.52 -16.00 5.75
N ARG A 188 23.71 -14.73 6.16
CA ARG A 188 22.98 -13.57 5.67
C ARG A 188 23.81 -12.83 4.63
N PRO A 189 23.47 -12.95 3.33
CA PRO A 189 24.21 -12.25 2.29
C PRO A 189 24.24 -10.73 2.51
N ARG A 190 25.41 -10.14 2.28
CA ARG A 190 25.56 -8.69 2.25
C ARG A 190 24.84 -8.14 1.05
N ALA A 191 23.81 -7.35 1.30
CA ALA A 191 22.94 -6.79 0.26
C ALA A 191 22.92 -5.25 0.32
N MET A 192 22.62 -4.61 -0.79
CA MET A 192 22.33 -3.18 -0.82
C MET A 192 21.21 -2.87 -1.83
N TYR A 193 20.50 -1.79 -1.55
CA TYR A 193 19.57 -1.17 -2.49
C TYR A 193 20.10 0.22 -2.87
N LEU A 194 20.40 0.40 -4.15
CA LEU A 194 20.84 1.67 -4.71
C LEU A 194 19.64 2.50 -5.11
N VAL A 195 19.61 3.75 -4.64
CA VAL A 195 18.53 4.72 -4.87
C VAL A 195 18.88 5.69 -5.99
N TRP A 196 20.18 6.10 -6.06
CA TRP A 196 20.67 7.04 -7.04
C TRP A 196 22.15 6.79 -7.35
N HIS A 197 22.60 7.18 -8.52
CA HIS A 197 23.96 6.85 -8.99
C HIS A 197 24.93 8.04 -8.98
N ASP A 198 24.45 9.29 -9.07
CA ASP A 198 25.27 10.50 -9.02
C ASP A 198 24.55 11.67 -8.33
N PRO A 199 24.90 11.99 -7.06
CA PRO A 199 25.85 11.26 -6.22
C PRO A 199 25.32 9.86 -5.87
N LEU A 200 26.24 8.91 -5.63
CA LEU A 200 25.86 7.54 -5.26
C LEU A 200 25.11 7.55 -3.93
N MET A 201 23.87 7.05 -3.93
CA MET A 201 23.00 6.99 -2.75
C MET A 201 22.44 5.58 -2.55
N ALA A 202 22.40 5.15 -1.30
CA ALA A 202 21.84 3.86 -0.90
C ALA A 202 20.71 4.05 0.12
N ALA A 203 19.83 3.05 0.21
CA ALA A 203 18.85 2.95 1.26
C ALA A 203 19.53 2.44 2.55
N GLY A 204 19.69 3.35 3.50
CA GLY A 204 20.27 3.09 4.83
C GLY A 204 19.20 2.68 5.85
N ALA A 205 19.59 2.68 7.14
CA ALA A 205 18.67 2.40 8.24
C ALA A 205 17.42 3.27 8.22
N ARG A 206 16.31 2.75 8.72
CA ARG A 206 14.98 3.42 8.78
C ARG A 206 14.31 3.64 7.43
N THR A 207 14.78 3.00 6.37
CA THR A 207 14.08 2.93 5.09
C THR A 207 13.30 1.62 4.96
N ILE A 208 12.24 1.62 4.15
CA ILE A 208 11.48 0.39 3.87
C ILE A 208 12.39 -0.67 3.22
N GLN A 209 13.31 -0.26 2.34
CA GLN A 209 14.24 -1.17 1.67
C GLN A 209 15.22 -1.84 2.65
N ASP A 210 15.65 -1.12 3.70
CA ASP A 210 16.44 -1.71 4.78
C ASP A 210 15.65 -2.80 5.52
N GLU A 211 14.39 -2.51 5.87
CA GLU A 211 13.50 -3.50 6.49
C GLU A 211 13.25 -4.70 5.57
N LEU A 212 13.05 -4.47 4.26
CA LEU A 212 12.89 -5.55 3.27
C LEU A 212 14.12 -6.46 3.22
N ILE A 213 15.33 -5.88 3.14
CA ILE A 213 16.60 -6.63 3.16
C ILE A 213 16.72 -7.46 4.44
N ALA A 214 16.44 -6.85 5.60
CA ALA A 214 16.57 -7.52 6.89
C ALA A 214 15.57 -8.68 7.05
N LYS A 215 14.29 -8.46 6.73
CA LYS A 215 13.24 -9.50 6.79
C LYS A 215 13.44 -10.60 5.73
N ALA A 216 14.01 -10.24 4.58
CA ALA A 216 14.41 -11.21 3.54
C ALA A 216 15.66 -12.02 3.91
N GLY A 217 16.24 -11.81 5.09
CA GLY A 217 17.40 -12.56 5.58
C GLY A 217 18.76 -12.04 5.10
N GLY A 218 18.82 -10.84 4.53
CA GLY A 218 20.07 -10.18 4.14
C GLY A 218 20.65 -9.30 5.26
N THR A 219 21.87 -8.83 5.03
CA THR A 219 22.54 -7.79 5.84
C THR A 219 22.73 -6.57 4.94
N ASN A 220 22.06 -5.47 5.26
CA ASN A 220 22.20 -4.24 4.47
C ASN A 220 23.58 -3.59 4.76
N ILE A 221 24.43 -3.46 3.74
CA ILE A 221 25.75 -2.82 3.90
C ILE A 221 25.66 -1.32 4.20
N ALA A 222 24.52 -0.69 3.90
CA ALA A 222 24.25 0.71 4.18
C ALA A 222 23.55 0.94 5.54
N ALA A 223 23.32 -0.08 6.36
CA ALA A 223 22.61 0.04 7.65
C ALA A 223 23.27 0.99 8.67
N GLY A 224 24.55 1.32 8.50
CA GLY A 224 25.24 2.35 9.29
C GLY A 224 24.88 3.79 8.89
N LEU A 225 24.20 4.00 7.79
CA LEU A 225 23.72 5.29 7.28
C LEU A 225 22.24 5.47 7.63
N ALA A 226 21.81 6.69 7.88
CA ALA A 226 20.41 6.97 8.18
C ALA A 226 19.67 7.40 6.92
N ASP A 227 18.44 6.90 6.75
CA ASP A 227 17.54 7.26 5.65
C ASP A 227 18.19 6.98 4.27
N TYR A 228 17.88 7.79 3.27
CA TYR A 228 18.51 7.72 1.94
C TYR A 228 19.77 8.59 1.95
N ALA A 229 20.92 7.96 2.03
CA ALA A 229 22.19 8.67 2.26
C ALA A 229 23.21 8.42 1.18
N LYS A 230 24.13 9.38 1.03
CA LYS A 230 25.31 9.22 0.17
C LYS A 230 26.22 8.13 0.72
N ILE A 231 26.67 7.25 -0.15
CA ILE A 231 27.66 6.22 0.15
C ILE A 231 28.85 6.39 -0.82
N SER A 232 30.09 6.25 -0.31
CA SER A 232 31.22 6.29 -1.22
C SER A 232 31.41 4.95 -1.95
N LEU A 233 31.97 5.03 -3.14
CA LEU A 233 32.26 3.82 -3.91
C LEU A 233 33.24 2.91 -3.18
N GLU A 234 34.22 3.50 -2.48
CA GLU A 234 35.20 2.78 -1.65
C GLU A 234 34.51 1.99 -0.54
N ALA A 235 33.51 2.59 0.13
CA ALA A 235 32.73 1.90 1.15
C ALA A 235 31.94 0.71 0.57
N VAL A 236 31.39 0.85 -0.64
CA VAL A 236 30.73 -0.26 -1.34
C VAL A 236 31.73 -1.37 -1.66
N LEU A 237 32.90 -1.03 -2.20
CA LEU A 237 33.94 -2.01 -2.53
C LEU A 237 34.48 -2.73 -1.28
N GLN A 238 34.71 -1.99 -0.18
CA GLN A 238 35.16 -2.56 1.09
C GLN A 238 34.12 -3.49 1.69
N SER A 239 32.84 -3.14 1.61
CA SER A 239 31.74 -3.98 2.11
C SER A 239 31.49 -5.19 1.21
N ASN A 240 31.94 -5.16 -0.05
CA ASN A 240 31.83 -6.22 -1.04
C ASN A 240 30.45 -6.90 -1.07
N PRO A 241 29.38 -6.21 -1.50
CA PRO A 241 28.03 -6.75 -1.47
C PRO A 241 27.92 -8.01 -2.34
N GLU A 242 27.15 -8.99 -1.86
CA GLU A 242 26.85 -10.24 -2.55
C GLU A 242 25.58 -10.16 -3.39
N VAL A 243 24.70 -9.18 -3.05
CA VAL A 243 23.48 -8.88 -3.79
C VAL A 243 23.35 -7.36 -3.92
N MET A 244 23.16 -6.87 -5.14
CA MET A 244 22.83 -5.49 -5.40
C MET A 244 21.48 -5.37 -6.08
N MET A 245 20.65 -4.46 -5.61
CA MET A 245 19.33 -4.20 -6.15
C MET A 245 19.18 -2.71 -6.46
N ALA A 246 18.41 -2.40 -7.49
CA ALA A 246 18.02 -1.04 -7.84
C ALA A 246 16.62 -1.05 -8.45
N GLY A 247 15.89 0.07 -8.33
CA GLY A 247 14.57 0.22 -8.92
C GLY A 247 14.61 0.25 -10.44
N VAL A 248 13.58 -0.29 -11.08
CA VAL A 248 13.32 -0.17 -12.52
C VAL A 248 11.84 0.14 -12.76
N GLY A 249 11.51 0.73 -13.92
CA GLY A 249 10.13 0.88 -14.36
C GLY A 249 9.39 2.14 -13.90
N HIS A 250 10.04 3.10 -13.25
CA HIS A 250 9.40 4.35 -12.79
C HIS A 250 9.40 5.48 -13.85
N GLY A 251 9.86 5.19 -15.05
CA GLY A 251 9.72 6.04 -16.23
C GLY A 251 10.80 7.09 -16.47
N THR A 252 11.49 7.62 -15.47
CA THR A 252 12.54 8.62 -15.70
C THR A 252 13.71 8.47 -14.73
N GLY A 253 14.80 7.85 -15.22
CA GLY A 253 16.08 7.84 -14.51
C GLY A 253 16.36 6.64 -13.61
N GLU A 254 15.38 5.87 -13.18
CA GLU A 254 15.61 4.72 -12.29
C GLU A 254 16.26 3.54 -13.02
N ASP A 255 15.91 3.30 -14.27
CA ASP A 255 16.64 2.34 -15.10
C ASP A 255 18.12 2.70 -15.22
N GLN A 256 18.48 3.99 -15.11
CA GLN A 256 19.87 4.45 -15.10
C GLN A 256 20.62 3.96 -13.85
N VAL A 257 19.96 3.93 -12.69
CA VAL A 257 20.56 3.40 -11.45
C VAL A 257 20.86 1.92 -11.58
N PHE A 258 19.90 1.15 -12.11
CA PHE A 258 20.09 -0.27 -12.39
C PHE A 258 21.21 -0.49 -13.43
N GLN A 259 21.20 0.27 -14.53
CA GLN A 259 22.25 0.17 -15.55
C GLN A 259 23.62 0.55 -14.97
N PHE A 260 23.73 1.63 -14.18
CA PHE A 260 24.95 1.98 -13.46
C PHE A 260 25.42 0.79 -12.59
N THR A 261 24.54 0.25 -11.75
CA THR A 261 24.88 -0.89 -10.87
C THR A 261 25.41 -2.07 -11.66
N LYS A 262 24.85 -2.32 -12.84
CA LYS A 262 25.19 -3.43 -13.71
C LYS A 262 26.44 -3.20 -14.57
N THR A 263 26.78 -1.94 -14.91
CA THR A 263 27.84 -1.66 -15.91
C THR A 263 29.02 -0.88 -15.37
N GLU A 264 28.90 -0.21 -14.21
CA GLU A 264 29.98 0.58 -13.61
C GLU A 264 31.24 -0.29 -13.43
N SER A 265 32.32 0.10 -14.11
CA SER A 265 33.56 -0.67 -14.19
C SER A 265 34.25 -0.85 -12.84
N ARG A 266 34.13 0.15 -11.97
CA ARG A 266 34.72 0.11 -10.62
C ARG A 266 34.04 -0.90 -9.70
N LEU A 267 32.79 -1.30 -10.00
CA LEU A 267 32.04 -2.32 -9.26
C LEU A 267 32.26 -3.75 -9.79
N LYS A 268 32.99 -3.94 -10.88
CA LYS A 268 33.12 -5.21 -11.61
C LYS A 268 33.59 -6.38 -10.75
N ASP A 269 34.43 -6.12 -9.75
CA ASP A 269 35.06 -7.13 -8.90
C ASP A 269 34.25 -7.40 -7.59
N THR A 270 33.12 -6.73 -7.38
CA THR A 270 32.21 -7.05 -6.25
C THR A 270 31.62 -8.45 -6.42
N ALA A 271 31.39 -9.13 -5.29
CA ALA A 271 30.79 -10.47 -5.29
C ALA A 271 29.46 -10.53 -6.06
N ALA A 272 28.63 -9.49 -5.94
CA ALA A 272 27.36 -9.39 -6.67
C ALA A 272 27.57 -9.37 -8.20
N ARG A 273 28.57 -8.64 -8.69
CA ARG A 273 28.87 -8.54 -10.13
C ARG A 273 29.48 -9.84 -10.67
N VAL A 274 30.43 -10.40 -9.94
CA VAL A 274 31.11 -11.66 -10.31
C VAL A 274 30.11 -12.82 -10.39
N ASN A 275 29.13 -12.86 -9.48
CA ASN A 275 28.14 -13.92 -9.39
C ASN A 275 26.82 -13.61 -10.11
N ASN A 276 26.75 -12.52 -10.92
CA ASN A 276 25.54 -12.08 -11.63
C ASN A 276 24.33 -11.86 -10.72
N ARG A 277 24.53 -11.37 -9.49
CA ARG A 277 23.48 -11.07 -8.50
C ARG A 277 23.21 -9.57 -8.39
N VAL A 278 23.01 -8.94 -9.54
CA VAL A 278 22.59 -7.54 -9.69
C VAL A 278 21.21 -7.54 -10.31
N TYR A 279 20.21 -7.04 -9.57
CA TYR A 279 18.80 -7.17 -9.92
C TYR A 279 18.11 -5.81 -10.03
N GLY A 280 17.29 -5.67 -11.09
CA GLY A 280 16.28 -4.62 -11.17
C GLY A 280 15.00 -5.11 -10.50
N VAL A 281 14.42 -4.30 -9.61
CA VAL A 281 13.15 -4.59 -8.94
C VAL A 281 12.14 -3.49 -9.25
N ASP A 282 10.85 -3.81 -9.29
CA ASP A 282 9.80 -2.81 -9.57
C ASP A 282 9.87 -1.66 -8.54
N ALA A 283 10.32 -0.50 -9.00
CA ALA A 283 10.48 0.69 -8.17
C ALA A 283 9.16 1.14 -7.53
N ASN A 284 8.04 1.01 -8.23
CA ASN A 284 6.71 1.34 -7.68
C ASN A 284 6.35 0.44 -6.50
N MET A 285 6.76 -0.83 -6.56
CA MET A 285 6.45 -1.80 -5.52
C MET A 285 7.30 -1.59 -4.26
N VAL A 286 8.57 -1.21 -4.42
CA VAL A 286 9.51 -1.05 -3.30
C VAL A 286 9.55 0.37 -2.72
N SER A 287 9.04 1.38 -3.44
CA SER A 287 9.09 2.80 -3.02
C SER A 287 7.73 3.36 -2.62
N ARG A 288 6.63 2.65 -2.90
CA ARG A 288 5.28 3.05 -2.50
C ARG A 288 4.88 2.29 -1.24
N PRO A 289 4.73 2.96 -0.09
CA PRO A 289 4.36 2.30 1.17
C PRO A 289 2.86 1.92 1.16
N GLY A 290 2.53 0.86 0.46
CA GLY A 290 1.19 0.33 0.25
C GLY A 290 1.12 -1.20 0.37
N PRO A 291 -0.02 -1.83 0.09
CA PRO A 291 -0.21 -3.27 0.29
C PRO A 291 0.75 -4.16 -0.50
N ARG A 292 1.28 -3.67 -1.64
CA ARG A 292 2.23 -4.43 -2.48
C ARG A 292 3.61 -4.61 -1.86
N ILE A 293 3.90 -3.93 -0.73
CA ILE A 293 5.18 -4.07 -0.04
C ILE A 293 5.49 -5.52 0.37
N VAL A 294 4.45 -6.33 0.60
CA VAL A 294 4.63 -7.76 0.90
C VAL A 294 5.14 -8.53 -0.32
N ALA A 295 4.67 -8.18 -1.52
CA ALA A 295 5.19 -8.77 -2.75
C ALA A 295 6.66 -8.36 -2.98
N ALA A 296 7.03 -7.12 -2.64
CA ALA A 296 8.43 -6.68 -2.63
C ALA A 296 9.28 -7.51 -1.66
N LEU A 297 8.78 -7.80 -0.45
CA LEU A 297 9.47 -8.66 0.51
C LEU A 297 9.69 -10.08 -0.04
N GLU A 298 8.67 -10.66 -0.66
CA GLU A 298 8.77 -11.98 -1.28
C GLU A 298 9.79 -12.01 -2.43
N GLU A 299 9.85 -10.94 -3.22
CA GLU A 299 10.83 -10.78 -4.29
C GLU A 299 12.25 -10.63 -3.71
N PHE A 300 12.47 -9.75 -2.73
CA PHE A 300 13.76 -9.61 -2.05
C PHE A 300 14.24 -10.94 -1.46
N ALA A 301 13.33 -11.70 -0.84
CA ALA A 301 13.66 -13.00 -0.27
C ALA A 301 14.15 -14.00 -1.34
N LYS A 302 13.50 -14.04 -2.51
CA LYS A 302 13.94 -14.88 -3.65
C LYS A 302 15.28 -14.42 -4.22
N LEU A 303 15.52 -13.12 -4.29
CA LEU A 303 16.78 -12.58 -4.83
C LEU A 303 17.95 -12.76 -3.86
N ILE A 304 17.70 -12.65 -2.56
CA ILE A 304 18.72 -12.80 -1.51
C ILE A 304 18.99 -14.27 -1.21
N HIS A 305 17.94 -15.11 -1.16
CA HIS A 305 18.02 -16.54 -0.82
C HIS A 305 17.29 -17.41 -1.83
N PRO A 306 17.74 -17.51 -3.10
CA PRO A 306 17.07 -18.33 -4.12
C PRO A 306 16.98 -19.81 -3.73
N GLU A 307 17.86 -20.29 -2.86
CA GLU A 307 17.87 -21.67 -2.34
C GLU A 307 16.70 -21.95 -1.37
N LEU A 308 16.22 -20.94 -0.64
CA LEU A 308 15.11 -21.07 0.33
C LEU A 308 13.73 -20.80 -0.30
N PHE A 309 13.68 -20.09 -1.43
CA PHE A 309 12.46 -19.61 -2.06
C PHE A 309 12.34 -20.05 -3.52
N LYS A 310 12.39 -21.37 -3.72
CA LYS A 310 12.22 -22.03 -5.03
C LYS A 310 10.79 -21.97 -5.51
#